data_83dc285e82bc632c2c8b6d07c7e99b20
#
_entry.id   83dc285e82bc632c2c8b6d07c7e99b20
#
_cell.length_a   1.000
_cell.length_b   1.000
_cell.length_c   1.000
_cell.angle_alpha   90.00
_cell.angle_beta   90.00
_cell.angle_gamma   90.00
#
_symmetry.space_group_name_H-M   'P 1'
#
loop_
_entity.id
_entity.type
_entity.pdbx_description
1 polymer ?
#
loop_
_entity_poly.entity_id
_entity_poly.type
_entity_poly.pdbx_seq_one_letter_code
_entity_poly.pdbx_strand_id
1 'polypeptide(L)'
;MKKIIYSLALFMGMMTFTACSSDGDNNGDDNNQFNIVKTNPIVDQDSYPANTTAANYSNKTFGETAIDGCVDLVSELEAANAVIASSKLSEVQEAYLRKVLETLVNNVVVPTYTKLADETEALENTLNGLTVNTITQAQINSACDDFKQARKYWEQSEAFLMGAASDFDIDPTIDSWPLNRTLLLSYFNNGMDEEMLEDATILGFHALEFILFRDGQPRKVAELQGNDTYKNFENVSGALELAYAQTICKLLKERCFQLQCAWDGGVNSNRLSIVKAAGLDYQTEKGLSYGDNLVKAGISGSNSTF
;
A
#
# COMPACT_ATOMS: atom_id res chain seq x y z
N MET A 1 6.99 -12.60 21.82
CA MET A 1 7.22 -11.34 22.55
C MET A 1 8.51 -10.62 22.11
N LYS A 2 9.72 -11.23 22.17
CA LYS A 2 10.95 -10.56 21.70
C LYS A 2 10.88 -10.04 20.26
N LYS A 3 10.20 -10.75 19.35
CA LYS A 3 10.02 -10.34 17.93
C LYS A 3 9.07 -9.16 17.75
N ILE A 4 8.10 -8.99 18.62
CA ILE A 4 7.08 -7.94 18.56
C ILE A 4 7.71 -6.56 18.78
N ILE A 5 8.57 -6.45 19.77
CA ILE A 5 9.21 -5.18 20.13
C ILE A 5 10.20 -4.75 19.06
N TYR A 6 10.94 -5.71 18.47
CA TYR A 6 11.84 -5.42 17.36
C TYR A 6 11.08 -4.97 16.09
N SER A 7 9.92 -5.54 15.81
CA SER A 7 9.10 -5.11 14.67
C SER A 7 8.52 -3.71 14.89
N LEU A 8 8.03 -3.41 16.09
CA LEU A 8 7.50 -2.09 16.40
C LEU A 8 8.59 -1.01 16.41
N ALA A 9 9.79 -1.33 16.93
CA ALA A 9 10.92 -0.42 16.94
C ALA A 9 11.55 -0.23 15.55
N LEU A 10 11.62 -1.29 14.73
CA LEU A 10 12.07 -1.21 13.35
C LEU A 10 11.10 -0.36 12.52
N PHE A 11 9.80 -0.47 12.80
CA PHE A 11 8.75 0.29 12.14
C PHE A 11 8.81 1.78 12.46
N MET A 12 9.10 2.15 13.73
CA MET A 12 9.31 3.55 14.10
C MET A 12 10.64 4.12 13.58
N GLY A 13 11.66 3.28 13.40
CA GLY A 13 12.96 3.69 12.84
C GLY A 13 12.96 3.82 11.31
N MET A 14 12.13 3.07 10.59
CA MET A 14 12.04 3.14 9.13
C MET A 14 11.20 4.30 8.60
N MET A 15 10.32 4.90 9.42
CA MET A 15 9.56 6.09 8.99
C MET A 15 10.41 7.33 8.75
N THR A 16 11.71 7.30 9.06
CA THR A 16 12.59 8.43 8.80
C THR A 16 13.40 8.33 7.50
N PHE A 17 13.30 7.24 6.73
CA PHE A 17 14.27 6.97 5.64
C PHE A 17 13.69 6.61 4.27
N THR A 18 12.40 6.64 4.05
CA THR A 18 11.87 6.58 2.69
C THR A 18 11.27 7.91 2.27
N ALA A 19 12.12 8.94 2.18
CA ALA A 19 11.88 9.98 1.21
C ALA A 19 12.26 9.38 -0.14
N CYS A 20 11.35 8.71 -0.82
CA CYS A 20 11.44 8.59 -2.26
C CYS A 20 11.45 10.01 -2.80
N SER A 21 12.57 10.44 -3.36
CA SER A 21 12.65 11.63 -4.17
C SER A 21 11.81 11.41 -5.41
N SER A 22 10.55 11.83 -5.38
CA SER A 22 9.87 12.21 -6.60
C SER A 22 10.31 13.65 -6.87
N ASP A 23 11.04 13.83 -7.95
CA ASP A 23 11.34 15.13 -8.49
C ASP A 23 10.06 15.92 -8.73
N GLY A 24 10.01 17.09 -8.09
CA GLY A 24 9.38 18.31 -8.57
C GLY A 24 7.90 18.30 -8.85
N ASP A 25 7.11 18.96 -8.01
CA ASP A 25 6.52 20.24 -8.41
C ASP A 25 5.88 20.93 -7.20
N ASN A 26 6.44 22.09 -6.87
CA ASN A 26 5.77 23.06 -6.02
C ASN A 26 4.61 23.66 -6.80
N ASN A 27 3.38 23.46 -6.30
CA ASN A 27 2.32 24.47 -6.22
C ASN A 27 1.01 23.82 -5.80
N GLY A 28 0.54 24.19 -4.63
CA GLY A 28 -0.82 23.93 -4.18
C GLY A 28 -0.90 23.96 -2.67
N ASP A 29 -1.47 25.02 -2.14
CA ASP A 29 -1.96 25.16 -0.77
C ASP A 29 -2.81 23.95 -0.36
N ASP A 30 -2.21 22.97 0.25
CA ASP A 30 -2.91 21.98 1.04
C ASP A 30 -2.53 22.14 2.50
N ASN A 31 -3.29 23.00 3.20
CA ASN A 31 -3.36 23.06 4.65
C ASN A 31 -4.00 21.80 5.26
N ASN A 32 -3.64 20.63 4.78
CA ASN A 32 -3.77 19.36 5.49
C ASN A 32 -2.42 19.02 6.13
N GLN A 33 -2.02 19.87 7.08
CA GLN A 33 -1.08 19.41 8.09
C GLN A 33 -1.76 18.25 8.81
N PHE A 34 -1.33 17.03 8.50
CA PHE A 34 -1.39 15.93 9.45
C PHE A 34 -0.71 16.47 10.71
N ASN A 35 -1.49 16.84 11.70
CA ASN A 35 -1.00 16.97 13.05
C ASN A 35 -0.61 15.56 13.49
N ILE A 36 0.56 15.13 13.09
CA ILE A 36 1.27 14.04 13.77
C ILE A 36 1.35 14.57 15.19
N VAL A 37 0.56 13.94 16.07
CA VAL A 37 0.61 14.26 17.49
C VAL A 37 2.07 14.09 17.88
N LYS A 38 2.74 15.20 18.14
CA LYS A 38 4.17 15.27 18.47
C LYS A 38 4.45 14.69 19.87
N THR A 39 3.65 13.77 20.32
CA THR A 39 3.90 12.99 21.50
C THR A 39 4.27 11.60 21.08
N ASN A 40 5.54 11.44 20.76
CA ASN A 40 6.16 10.11 20.82
C ASN A 40 6.41 9.83 22.31
N PRO A 41 5.65 8.95 22.98
CA PRO A 41 5.84 8.68 24.40
C PRO A 41 7.13 7.90 24.70
N ILE A 42 7.90 7.52 23.68
CA ILE A 42 9.09 6.68 23.80
C ILE A 42 10.36 7.50 23.54
N VAL A 43 10.27 8.62 22.83
CA VAL A 43 11.44 9.45 22.54
C VAL A 43 11.14 10.87 22.98
N ASP A 44 11.74 11.28 24.08
CA ASP A 44 11.75 12.66 24.53
C ASP A 44 12.38 13.52 23.44
N GLN A 45 11.62 14.41 22.83
CA GLN A 45 12.13 15.32 21.79
C GLN A 45 13.29 16.18 22.30
N ASP A 46 13.41 16.36 23.59
CA ASP A 46 14.51 17.09 24.22
C ASP A 46 15.83 16.28 24.21
N SER A 47 15.78 14.97 23.95
CA SER A 47 16.98 14.12 23.81
C SER A 47 17.58 14.15 22.39
N TYR A 48 16.86 14.65 21.40
CA TYR A 48 17.47 14.98 20.10
C TYR A 48 18.29 16.25 20.24
N PRO A 49 19.57 16.27 19.79
CA PRO A 49 20.34 17.50 19.79
C PRO A 49 19.52 18.58 19.09
N ALA A 50 19.25 19.66 19.80
CA ALA A 50 18.35 20.75 19.41
C ALA A 50 18.67 21.44 18.06
N ASN A 51 19.57 20.91 17.25
CA ASN A 51 20.04 21.48 15.99
C ASN A 51 20.35 20.41 14.94
N THR A 52 19.50 19.42 14.72
CA THR A 52 19.58 18.58 13.52
C THR A 52 19.09 19.38 12.32
N THR A 53 19.87 20.32 11.87
CA THR A 53 19.67 20.96 10.56
C THR A 53 20.44 20.18 9.49
N ALA A 54 20.00 20.24 8.24
CA ALA A 54 20.72 19.63 7.10
C ALA A 54 22.22 20.01 7.07
N ALA A 55 22.60 21.19 7.60
CA ALA A 55 23.98 21.64 7.73
C ALA A 55 24.79 20.84 8.78
N ASN A 56 24.14 20.29 9.81
CA ASN A 56 24.81 19.45 10.81
C ASN A 56 25.07 18.04 10.30
N TYR A 57 24.27 17.57 9.35
CA TYR A 57 24.50 16.28 8.66
C TYR A 57 25.62 16.35 7.62
N SER A 58 25.94 17.52 7.09
CA SER A 58 27.02 17.69 6.09
C SER A 58 28.43 17.62 6.68
N ASN A 59 28.56 17.75 7.98
CA ASN A 59 29.87 17.76 8.68
C ASN A 59 30.21 16.48 9.45
N LYS A 60 29.24 15.58 9.58
CA LYS A 60 29.44 14.20 10.05
C LYS A 60 29.05 13.25 8.93
N THR A 61 29.82 12.21 8.72
CA THR A 61 29.37 11.14 7.86
C THR A 61 28.03 10.66 8.43
N PHE A 62 27.02 10.62 7.60
CA PHE A 62 25.65 10.23 7.97
C PHE A 62 25.62 8.93 8.83
N GLY A 63 26.62 8.04 8.61
CA GLY A 63 26.82 6.83 9.38
C GLY A 63 27.19 7.05 10.85
N GLU A 64 28.00 8.03 11.18
CA GLU A 64 28.43 8.25 12.58
C GLU A 64 27.28 8.76 13.45
N THR A 65 26.44 9.65 12.95
CA THR A 65 25.30 10.17 13.70
C THR A 65 24.17 9.15 13.82
N ALA A 66 23.96 8.35 12.78
CA ALA A 66 22.95 7.29 12.79
C ALA A 66 23.36 6.12 13.72
N ILE A 67 24.66 5.80 13.81
CA ILE A 67 25.17 4.73 14.68
C ILE A 67 25.04 5.13 16.15
N ASP A 68 25.41 6.36 16.53
CA ASP A 68 25.28 6.84 17.89
C ASP A 68 23.81 6.79 18.38
N GLY A 69 22.88 7.33 17.59
CA GLY A 69 21.45 7.26 17.93
C GLY A 69 20.87 5.84 17.94
N CYS A 70 21.36 4.95 17.06
CA CYS A 70 20.94 3.56 17.06
C CYS A 70 21.48 2.77 18.25
N VAL A 71 22.69 3.05 18.72
CA VAL A 71 23.27 2.38 19.89
C VAL A 71 22.50 2.73 21.15
N ASP A 72 22.14 3.99 21.34
CA ASP A 72 21.35 4.42 22.49
C ASP A 72 19.95 3.82 22.44
N LEU A 73 19.29 3.84 21.28
CA LEU A 73 17.98 3.23 21.09
C LEU A 73 18.00 1.71 21.33
N VAL A 74 19.02 1.01 20.85
CA VAL A 74 19.17 -0.45 21.09
C VAL A 74 19.35 -0.72 22.58
N SER A 75 20.17 0.06 23.28
CA SER A 75 20.38 -0.08 24.72
C SER A 75 19.09 0.14 25.53
N GLU A 76 18.29 1.15 25.16
CA GLU A 76 16.99 1.43 25.77
C GLU A 76 15.98 0.32 25.48
N LEU A 77 15.96 -0.20 24.26
CA LEU A 77 15.09 -1.31 23.88
C LEU A 77 15.49 -2.62 24.57
N GLU A 78 16.78 -2.87 24.76
CA GLU A 78 17.26 -4.03 25.51
C GLU A 78 16.89 -3.92 26.99
N ALA A 79 17.02 -2.73 27.59
CA ALA A 79 16.59 -2.47 28.97
C ALA A 79 15.06 -2.63 29.13
N ALA A 80 14.28 -2.08 28.21
CA ALA A 80 12.82 -2.24 28.17
C ALA A 80 12.43 -3.72 28.00
N ASN A 81 13.10 -4.45 27.10
CA ASN A 81 12.90 -5.88 26.91
C ASN A 81 13.24 -6.70 28.16
N ALA A 82 14.29 -6.35 28.87
CA ALA A 82 14.65 -7.02 30.13
C ALA A 82 13.57 -6.82 31.20
N VAL A 83 13.00 -5.63 31.30
CA VAL A 83 11.87 -5.32 32.20
C VAL A 83 10.63 -6.11 31.81
N ILE A 84 10.28 -6.12 30.53
CA ILE A 84 9.12 -6.85 30.00
C ILE A 84 9.30 -8.37 30.14
N ALA A 85 10.51 -8.89 29.91
CA ALA A 85 10.80 -10.31 30.03
C ALA A 85 10.77 -10.79 31.50
N SER A 86 11.01 -9.90 32.47
CA SER A 86 11.02 -10.20 33.90
C SER A 86 9.67 -9.99 34.59
N SER A 87 8.77 -9.23 33.99
CA SER A 87 7.43 -8.93 34.48
C SER A 87 6.35 -9.61 33.63
N LYS A 88 5.44 -10.34 34.30
CA LYS A 88 4.15 -10.61 33.65
C LYS A 88 3.44 -9.29 33.51
N LEU A 89 2.98 -8.97 32.28
CA LEU A 89 2.07 -7.87 32.08
C LEU A 89 0.90 -8.04 33.07
N SER A 90 0.59 -7.00 33.83
CA SER A 90 -0.64 -7.01 34.61
C SER A 90 -1.85 -7.09 33.68
N GLU A 91 -2.95 -7.68 34.16
CA GLU A 91 -4.21 -7.73 33.39
C GLU A 91 -4.64 -6.35 32.87
N VAL A 92 -4.33 -5.29 33.62
CA VAL A 92 -4.61 -3.90 33.26
C VAL A 92 -3.75 -3.47 32.07
N GLN A 93 -2.46 -3.83 32.06
CA GLN A 93 -1.56 -3.49 30.95
C GLN A 93 -1.93 -4.28 29.68
N GLU A 94 -2.27 -5.54 29.83
CA GLU A 94 -2.75 -6.36 28.70
C GLU A 94 -4.05 -5.79 28.12
N ALA A 95 -5.02 -5.43 28.95
CA ALA A 95 -6.26 -4.80 28.52
C ALA A 95 -6.03 -3.46 27.79
N TYR A 96 -5.09 -2.66 28.29
CA TYR A 96 -4.71 -1.40 27.65
C TYR A 96 -4.09 -1.62 26.26
N LEU A 97 -3.11 -2.54 26.16
CA LEU A 97 -2.47 -2.86 24.88
C LEU A 97 -3.47 -3.43 23.87
N ARG A 98 -4.38 -4.29 24.32
CA ARG A 98 -5.48 -4.79 23.50
C ARG A 98 -6.32 -3.65 22.95
N LYS A 99 -6.67 -2.67 23.80
CA LYS A 99 -7.44 -1.50 23.38
C LYS A 99 -6.71 -0.64 22.34
N VAL A 100 -5.39 -0.51 22.45
CA VAL A 100 -4.56 0.18 21.45
C VAL A 100 -4.62 -0.55 20.10
N LEU A 101 -4.45 -1.88 20.10
CA LEU A 101 -4.53 -2.69 18.88
C LEU A 101 -5.92 -2.66 18.25
N GLU A 102 -6.99 -2.77 19.05
CA GLU A 102 -8.37 -2.62 18.57
C GLU A 102 -8.60 -1.25 17.92
N THR A 103 -8.04 -0.21 18.52
CA THR A 103 -8.15 1.16 17.99
C THR A 103 -7.39 1.30 16.68
N LEU A 104 -6.19 0.72 16.57
CA LEU A 104 -5.44 0.68 15.31
C LEU A 104 -6.22 -0.04 14.21
N VAL A 105 -6.74 -1.23 14.49
CA VAL A 105 -7.51 -2.00 13.51
C VAL A 105 -8.75 -1.23 13.07
N ASN A 106 -9.56 -0.78 14.04
CA ASN A 106 -10.88 -0.21 13.74
C ASN A 106 -10.83 1.21 13.19
N ASN A 107 -9.85 2.02 13.56
CA ASN A 107 -9.79 3.42 13.20
C ASN A 107 -8.74 3.75 12.13
N VAL A 108 -7.84 2.82 11.81
CA VAL A 108 -6.77 3.04 10.83
C VAL A 108 -6.82 1.97 9.74
N VAL A 109 -6.56 0.71 10.08
CA VAL A 109 -6.35 -0.34 9.07
C VAL A 109 -7.61 -0.63 8.27
N VAL A 110 -8.71 -0.99 8.95
CA VAL A 110 -10.00 -1.30 8.28
C VAL A 110 -10.53 -0.11 7.48
N PRO A 111 -10.57 1.13 8.00
CA PRO A 111 -11.00 2.28 7.21
C PRO A 111 -10.13 2.55 5.99
N THR A 112 -8.81 2.38 6.08
CA THR A 112 -7.90 2.58 4.94
C THR A 112 -8.16 1.56 3.84
N TYR A 113 -8.22 0.27 4.17
CA TYR A 113 -8.53 -0.76 3.18
C TYR A 113 -9.97 -0.69 2.66
N THR A 114 -10.92 -0.21 3.47
CA THR A 114 -12.28 0.08 2.99
C THR A 114 -12.27 1.18 1.92
N LYS A 115 -11.51 2.26 2.16
CA LYS A 115 -11.37 3.33 1.18
C LYS A 115 -10.63 2.90 -0.07
N LEU A 116 -9.55 2.13 0.07
CA LEU A 116 -8.87 1.52 -1.08
C LEU A 116 -9.83 0.68 -1.94
N ALA A 117 -10.66 -0.13 -1.29
CA ALA A 117 -11.66 -0.94 -1.96
C ALA A 117 -12.77 -0.08 -2.63
N ASP A 118 -13.23 0.99 -1.97
CA ASP A 118 -14.21 1.94 -2.53
C ASP A 118 -13.65 2.59 -3.82
N GLU A 119 -12.42 3.09 -3.77
CA GLU A 119 -11.81 3.83 -4.89
C GLU A 119 -11.41 2.92 -6.05
N THR A 120 -10.96 1.69 -5.79
CA THR A 120 -10.70 0.73 -6.88
C THR A 120 -11.99 0.25 -7.54
N GLU A 121 -13.09 0.15 -6.80
CA GLU A 121 -14.42 -0.12 -7.35
C GLU A 121 -14.91 1.06 -8.21
N ALA A 122 -14.68 2.30 -7.76
CA ALA A 122 -15.01 3.49 -8.53
C ALA A 122 -14.20 3.55 -9.83
N LEU A 123 -12.90 3.28 -9.78
CA LEU A 123 -12.03 3.23 -10.96
C LEU A 123 -12.51 2.17 -11.97
N GLU A 124 -12.83 0.95 -11.50
CA GLU A 124 -13.37 -0.09 -12.37
C GLU A 124 -14.70 0.37 -13.02
N ASN A 125 -15.60 0.96 -12.25
CA ASN A 125 -16.87 1.46 -12.77
C ASN A 125 -16.67 2.57 -13.82
N THR A 126 -15.69 3.45 -13.62
CA THR A 126 -15.34 4.50 -14.59
C THR A 126 -14.76 3.92 -15.88
N LEU A 127 -13.93 2.87 -15.78
CA LEU A 127 -13.32 2.22 -16.94
C LEU A 127 -14.27 1.26 -17.66
N ASN A 128 -15.20 0.66 -16.93
CA ASN A 128 -16.07 -0.38 -17.45
C ASN A 128 -16.99 0.15 -18.57
N GLY A 129 -17.05 -0.60 -19.67
CA GLY A 129 -17.87 -0.24 -20.83
C GLY A 129 -17.32 0.90 -21.70
N LEU A 130 -16.17 1.48 -21.37
CA LEU A 130 -15.52 2.44 -22.27
C LEU A 130 -14.98 1.72 -23.51
N THR A 131 -15.13 2.39 -24.65
CA THR A 131 -14.55 1.93 -25.92
C THR A 131 -13.72 3.04 -26.55
N VAL A 132 -12.70 2.68 -27.30
CA VAL A 132 -11.81 3.65 -27.94
C VAL A 132 -12.53 4.62 -28.86
N ASN A 133 -13.68 4.20 -29.44
CA ASN A 133 -14.46 5.03 -30.37
C ASN A 133 -15.35 6.04 -29.65
N THR A 134 -15.70 5.82 -28.40
CA THR A 134 -16.66 6.64 -27.65
C THR A 134 -16.05 7.33 -26.44
N ILE A 135 -14.84 6.95 -26.05
CA ILE A 135 -14.15 7.52 -24.89
C ILE A 135 -13.91 9.01 -25.08
N THR A 136 -14.14 9.77 -24.05
CA THR A 136 -13.91 11.22 -23.99
C THR A 136 -12.74 11.56 -23.08
N GLN A 137 -12.14 12.75 -23.25
CA GLN A 137 -11.09 13.22 -22.37
C GLN A 137 -11.56 13.35 -20.93
N ALA A 138 -12.82 13.74 -20.70
CA ALA A 138 -13.40 13.83 -19.37
C ALA A 138 -13.43 12.45 -18.67
N GLN A 139 -13.72 11.37 -19.39
CA GLN A 139 -13.72 10.02 -18.84
C GLN A 139 -12.30 9.54 -18.49
N ILE A 140 -11.30 9.84 -19.33
CA ILE A 140 -9.90 9.55 -19.02
C ILE A 140 -9.47 10.32 -17.76
N ASN A 141 -9.79 11.62 -17.71
CA ASN A 141 -9.47 12.44 -16.54
C ASN A 141 -10.12 11.89 -15.27
N SER A 142 -11.39 11.47 -15.33
CA SER A 142 -12.08 10.85 -14.21
C SER A 142 -11.38 9.55 -13.77
N ALA A 143 -11.02 8.67 -14.70
CA ALA A 143 -10.29 7.46 -14.39
C ALA A 143 -8.91 7.74 -13.76
N CYS A 144 -8.22 8.79 -14.23
CA CYS A 144 -6.96 9.23 -13.62
C CYS A 144 -7.16 9.75 -12.19
N ASP A 145 -8.26 10.45 -11.91
CA ASP A 145 -8.56 10.95 -10.59
C ASP A 145 -8.95 9.82 -9.64
N ASP A 146 -9.79 8.86 -10.08
CA ASP A 146 -10.12 7.65 -9.32
C ASP A 146 -8.85 6.82 -9.02
N PHE A 147 -7.97 6.65 -10.02
CA PHE A 147 -6.67 6.00 -9.86
C PHE A 147 -5.83 6.66 -8.76
N LYS A 148 -5.71 7.99 -8.77
CA LYS A 148 -4.94 8.74 -7.75
C LYS A 148 -5.54 8.57 -6.36
N GLN A 149 -6.88 8.51 -6.23
CA GLN A 149 -7.51 8.25 -4.95
C GLN A 149 -7.24 6.83 -4.46
N ALA A 150 -7.36 5.81 -5.32
CA ALA A 150 -7.03 4.44 -4.97
C ALA A 150 -5.54 4.32 -4.58
N ARG A 151 -4.62 4.87 -5.38
CA ARG A 151 -3.18 4.87 -5.08
C ARG A 151 -2.87 5.55 -3.75
N LYS A 152 -3.53 6.67 -3.44
CA LYS A 152 -3.37 7.35 -2.16
C LYS A 152 -3.64 6.45 -0.96
N TYR A 153 -4.72 5.66 -0.99
CA TYR A 153 -5.05 4.76 0.12
C TYR A 153 -4.12 3.55 0.17
N TRP A 154 -3.63 3.10 -0.98
CA TRP A 154 -2.58 2.08 -1.03
C TRP A 154 -1.31 2.59 -0.37
N GLU A 155 -0.80 3.75 -0.74
CA GLU A 155 0.38 4.39 -0.13
C GLU A 155 0.20 4.61 1.39
N GLN A 156 -1.01 4.96 1.83
CA GLN A 156 -1.30 5.07 3.26
C GLN A 156 -1.22 3.74 3.99
N SER A 157 -1.41 2.63 3.30
CA SER A 157 -1.33 1.29 3.87
C SER A 157 0.10 0.76 4.02
N GLU A 158 1.10 1.41 3.46
CA GLU A 158 2.53 1.05 3.58
C GLU A 158 2.96 0.85 5.04
N ALA A 159 2.36 1.59 5.96
CA ALA A 159 2.62 1.47 7.38
C ALA A 159 2.18 0.13 7.99
N PHE A 160 1.36 -0.66 7.30
CA PHE A 160 0.79 -1.91 7.80
C PHE A 160 0.59 -2.98 6.71
N LEU A 161 1.52 -3.09 5.76
CA LEU A 161 1.56 -4.16 4.75
C LEU A 161 1.89 -5.55 5.32
N MET A 162 1.79 -5.70 6.61
CA MET A 162 1.88 -6.98 7.31
C MET A 162 0.55 -7.74 7.24
N GLY A 163 0.57 -8.99 7.61
CA GLY A 163 -0.63 -9.80 7.64
C GLY A 163 -1.14 -10.16 6.25
N ALA A 164 -2.37 -9.83 5.95
CA ALA A 164 -3.01 -10.25 4.71
C ALA A 164 -2.25 -9.82 3.44
N ALA A 165 -1.67 -8.63 3.43
CA ALA A 165 -0.90 -8.15 2.28
C ALA A 165 0.31 -9.03 1.99
N SER A 166 1.02 -9.45 3.05
CA SER A 166 2.17 -10.35 2.97
C SER A 166 1.78 -11.80 2.78
N ASP A 167 0.79 -12.30 3.55
CA ASP A 167 0.45 -13.73 3.57
C ASP A 167 -0.22 -14.19 2.26
N PHE A 168 -0.87 -13.29 1.54
CA PHE A 168 -1.54 -13.55 0.26
C PHE A 168 -0.79 -12.98 -0.96
N ASP A 169 0.47 -12.57 -0.80
CA ASP A 169 1.30 -11.99 -1.86
C ASP A 169 0.59 -10.84 -2.62
N ILE A 170 -0.19 -10.01 -1.89
CA ILE A 170 -1.00 -8.96 -2.52
C ILE A 170 -0.11 -7.80 -2.97
N ASP A 171 0.83 -7.36 -2.13
CA ASP A 171 1.73 -6.26 -2.45
C ASP A 171 2.46 -6.49 -3.77
N PRO A 172 3.22 -7.58 -4.00
CA PRO A 172 3.88 -7.79 -5.29
C PRO A 172 2.89 -7.95 -6.46
N THR A 173 1.64 -8.33 -6.18
CA THR A 173 0.63 -8.50 -7.24
C THR A 173 0.06 -7.18 -7.73
N ILE A 174 -0.13 -6.20 -6.83
CA ILE A 174 -0.80 -4.94 -7.17
C ILE A 174 0.14 -3.74 -7.30
N ASP A 175 1.39 -3.85 -6.83
CA ASP A 175 2.34 -2.73 -6.83
C ASP A 175 3.75 -3.13 -7.29
N SER A 176 3.87 -4.11 -8.18
CA SER A 176 5.15 -4.55 -8.72
C SER A 176 5.85 -3.47 -9.55
N TRP A 177 7.10 -3.19 -9.23
CA TRP A 177 7.95 -2.24 -9.94
C TRP A 177 9.34 -2.84 -10.22
N PRO A 178 9.95 -2.60 -11.39
CA PRO A 178 9.44 -1.81 -12.52
C PRO A 178 8.45 -2.57 -13.41
N LEU A 179 7.54 -1.85 -14.09
CA LEU A 179 6.67 -2.42 -15.12
C LEU A 179 7.51 -3.09 -16.23
N ASN A 180 7.22 -4.36 -16.51
CA ASN A 180 7.87 -5.10 -17.59
C ASN A 180 7.26 -4.75 -18.95
N ARG A 181 7.69 -3.63 -19.51
CA ARG A 181 7.18 -3.14 -20.80
C ARG A 181 7.43 -4.09 -21.98
N THR A 182 8.48 -4.91 -21.90
CA THR A 182 8.76 -5.90 -22.94
C THR A 182 7.73 -7.03 -22.91
N LEU A 183 7.40 -7.53 -21.73
CA LEU A 183 6.37 -8.53 -21.55
C LEU A 183 4.98 -7.96 -21.89
N LEU A 184 4.69 -6.74 -21.48
CA LEU A 184 3.44 -6.05 -21.81
C LEU A 184 3.26 -5.89 -23.34
N LEU A 185 4.31 -5.50 -24.04
CA LEU A 185 4.25 -5.42 -25.50
C LEU A 185 4.04 -6.80 -26.14
N SER A 186 4.68 -7.85 -25.60
CA SER A 186 4.47 -9.22 -26.04
C SER A 186 3.01 -9.66 -25.82
N TYR A 187 2.43 -9.31 -24.66
CA TYR A 187 1.04 -9.57 -24.36
C TYR A 187 0.08 -8.97 -25.40
N PHE A 188 0.29 -7.71 -25.77
CA PHE A 188 -0.50 -7.08 -26.83
C PHE A 188 -0.31 -7.72 -28.22
N ASN A 189 0.93 -8.08 -28.55
CA ASN A 189 1.25 -8.67 -29.84
C ASN A 189 0.75 -10.13 -29.99
N ASN A 190 0.60 -10.85 -28.88
CA ASN A 190 0.11 -12.24 -28.86
C ASN A 190 -1.43 -12.32 -28.70
N GLY A 191 -2.12 -11.19 -28.71
CA GLY A 191 -3.57 -11.15 -28.63
C GLY A 191 -4.16 -11.26 -27.24
N MET A 192 -3.42 -10.80 -26.23
CA MET A 192 -3.83 -10.79 -24.81
C MET A 192 -4.01 -12.20 -24.23
N ASP A 193 -2.96 -13.00 -24.32
CA ASP A 193 -2.91 -14.35 -23.72
C ASP A 193 -3.12 -14.27 -22.18
N GLU A 194 -4.17 -14.91 -21.68
CA GLU A 194 -4.55 -14.85 -20.26
C GLU A 194 -3.48 -15.46 -19.35
N GLU A 195 -2.68 -16.45 -19.81
CA GLU A 195 -1.60 -17.02 -19.03
C GLU A 195 -0.53 -15.98 -18.65
N MET A 196 -0.35 -14.94 -19.48
CA MET A 196 0.59 -13.85 -19.18
C MET A 196 0.13 -12.94 -18.04
N LEU A 197 -1.16 -12.93 -17.71
CA LEU A 197 -1.71 -12.16 -16.57
C LEU A 197 -1.40 -12.79 -15.20
N GLU A 198 -0.66 -13.89 -15.16
CA GLU A 198 -0.10 -14.43 -13.93
C GLU A 198 1.20 -13.70 -13.50
N ASP A 199 1.84 -12.97 -14.43
CA ASP A 199 3.05 -12.21 -14.13
C ASP A 199 2.70 -10.84 -13.51
N ALA A 200 3.00 -10.70 -12.22
CA ALA A 200 2.74 -9.49 -11.46
C ALA A 200 3.39 -8.23 -12.06
N THR A 201 4.47 -8.38 -12.84
CA THR A 201 5.20 -7.24 -13.42
C THR A 201 4.46 -6.51 -14.54
N ILE A 202 3.30 -7.05 -14.95
CA ILE A 202 2.38 -6.38 -15.89
C ILE A 202 0.98 -6.19 -15.28
N LEU A 203 0.84 -6.23 -13.96
CA LEU A 203 -0.43 -6.04 -13.26
C LEU A 203 -0.40 -4.81 -12.35
N GLY A 204 -1.51 -4.56 -11.70
CA GLY A 204 -1.61 -3.60 -10.61
C GLY A 204 -1.55 -2.14 -11.01
N PHE A 205 -1.14 -1.32 -10.05
CA PHE A 205 -1.14 0.14 -10.18
C PHE A 205 -0.22 0.64 -11.29
N HIS A 206 1.03 0.16 -11.35
CA HIS A 206 1.99 0.66 -12.34
C HIS A 206 1.61 0.31 -13.79
N ALA A 207 0.94 -0.81 -13.98
CA ALA A 207 0.42 -1.18 -15.29
C ALA A 207 -0.78 -0.29 -15.70
N LEU A 208 -1.69 0.01 -14.77
CA LEU A 208 -2.78 0.96 -15.00
C LEU A 208 -2.26 2.38 -15.23
N GLU A 209 -1.27 2.81 -14.44
CA GLU A 209 -0.61 4.11 -14.62
C GLU A 209 -0.08 4.26 -16.03
N PHE A 210 0.62 3.24 -16.55
CA PHE A 210 1.16 3.25 -17.90
C PHE A 210 0.09 3.44 -18.97
N ILE A 211 -1.12 2.90 -18.79
CA ILE A 211 -2.22 3.06 -19.75
C ILE A 211 -2.92 4.42 -19.60
N LEU A 212 -3.12 4.88 -18.37
CA LEU A 212 -3.93 6.08 -18.07
C LEU A 212 -3.15 7.38 -18.20
N PHE A 213 -1.82 7.34 -18.07
CA PHE A 213 -0.98 8.55 -18.05
C PHE A 213 0.11 8.50 -19.13
N ARG A 214 0.55 9.68 -19.55
CA ARG A 214 1.76 9.92 -20.33
C ARG A 214 2.45 11.17 -19.79
N ASP A 215 3.74 11.08 -19.55
CA ASP A 215 4.56 12.20 -19.02
C ASP A 215 3.95 12.86 -17.77
N GLY A 216 3.41 12.05 -16.86
CA GLY A 216 2.80 12.53 -15.61
C GLY A 216 1.45 13.24 -15.77
N GLN A 217 0.89 13.26 -17.00
CA GLN A 217 -0.42 13.86 -17.27
C GLN A 217 -1.43 12.81 -17.73
N PRO A 218 -2.75 13.03 -17.52
CA PRO A 218 -3.77 12.17 -18.10
C PRO A 218 -3.54 11.99 -19.60
N ARG A 219 -3.56 10.74 -20.07
CA ARG A 219 -3.36 10.39 -21.47
C ARG A 219 -4.40 11.08 -22.35
N LYS A 220 -3.99 11.56 -23.52
CA LYS A 220 -4.91 12.19 -24.46
C LYS A 220 -5.74 11.14 -25.19
N VAL A 221 -7.02 11.42 -25.40
CA VAL A 221 -7.91 10.54 -26.19
C VAL A 221 -7.32 10.21 -27.56
N ALA A 222 -6.71 11.20 -28.23
CA ALA A 222 -6.09 11.02 -29.54
C ALA A 222 -4.98 9.94 -29.52
N GLU A 223 -4.26 9.78 -28.43
CA GLU A 223 -3.22 8.75 -28.29
C GLU A 223 -3.85 7.35 -28.27
N LEU A 224 -4.95 7.14 -27.56
CA LEU A 224 -5.72 5.88 -27.60
C LEU A 224 -6.39 5.64 -28.97
N GLN A 225 -6.61 6.70 -29.75
CA GLN A 225 -7.22 6.63 -31.08
C GLN A 225 -6.20 6.48 -32.21
N GLY A 226 -4.96 6.09 -31.89
CA GLY A 226 -3.92 5.75 -32.89
C GLY A 226 -2.88 6.83 -33.13
N ASN A 227 -2.83 7.87 -32.28
CA ASN A 227 -1.80 8.92 -32.37
C ASN A 227 -0.79 8.84 -31.21
N ASP A 228 -0.61 7.66 -30.60
CA ASP A 228 0.41 7.46 -29.57
C ASP A 228 1.81 7.49 -30.19
N THR A 229 2.69 8.25 -29.58
CA THR A 229 4.10 8.39 -29.97
C THR A 229 5.05 7.72 -28.97
N TYR A 230 4.51 7.02 -27.99
CA TYR A 230 5.35 6.38 -26.99
C TYR A 230 6.14 5.23 -27.61
N LYS A 231 7.47 5.32 -27.47
CA LYS A 231 8.41 4.41 -28.15
C LYS A 231 8.08 2.93 -27.92
N ASN A 232 7.97 2.20 -29.00
CA ASN A 232 7.63 0.78 -29.13
C ASN A 232 6.14 0.45 -28.97
N PHE A 233 5.29 1.42 -28.57
CA PHE A 233 3.84 1.25 -28.40
C PHE A 233 3.02 1.99 -29.47
N GLU A 234 3.69 2.63 -30.42
CA GLU A 234 3.05 3.47 -31.47
C GLU A 234 2.05 2.67 -32.33
N ASN A 235 2.25 1.36 -32.44
CA ASN A 235 1.42 0.47 -33.24
C ASN A 235 0.48 -0.40 -32.40
N VAL A 236 0.48 -0.26 -31.09
CA VAL A 236 -0.44 -0.97 -30.21
C VAL A 236 -1.83 -0.36 -30.37
N SER A 237 -2.83 -1.21 -30.57
CA SER A 237 -4.22 -0.74 -30.67
C SER A 237 -4.70 -0.19 -29.33
N GLY A 238 -5.18 1.05 -29.30
CA GLY A 238 -5.79 1.62 -28.09
C GLY A 238 -7.01 0.83 -27.59
N ALA A 239 -7.66 0.07 -28.47
CA ALA A 239 -8.72 -0.84 -28.05
C ALA A 239 -8.17 -2.01 -27.21
N LEU A 240 -6.99 -2.55 -27.55
CA LEU A 240 -6.30 -3.57 -26.75
C LEU A 240 -5.83 -2.99 -25.42
N GLU A 241 -5.21 -1.79 -25.45
CA GLU A 241 -4.77 -1.12 -24.23
C GLU A 241 -5.94 -0.85 -23.26
N LEU A 242 -7.09 -0.40 -23.78
CA LEU A 242 -8.27 -0.14 -22.96
C LEU A 242 -8.89 -1.43 -22.42
N ALA A 243 -8.99 -2.49 -23.21
CA ALA A 243 -9.46 -3.78 -22.77
C ALA A 243 -8.53 -4.38 -21.68
N TYR A 244 -7.23 -4.23 -21.87
CA TYR A 244 -6.23 -4.61 -20.85
C TYR A 244 -6.42 -3.81 -19.55
N ALA A 245 -6.55 -2.48 -19.64
CA ALA A 245 -6.79 -1.65 -18.45
C ALA A 245 -8.05 -2.07 -17.69
N GLN A 246 -9.13 -2.39 -18.38
CA GLN A 246 -10.37 -2.91 -17.80
C GLN A 246 -10.14 -4.24 -17.07
N THR A 247 -9.38 -5.16 -17.69
CA THR A 247 -9.07 -6.48 -17.12
C THR A 247 -8.21 -6.35 -15.86
N ILE A 248 -7.09 -5.61 -15.93
CA ILE A 248 -6.20 -5.49 -14.78
C ILE A 248 -6.79 -4.64 -13.65
N CYS A 249 -7.67 -3.68 -13.97
CA CYS A 249 -8.41 -2.92 -12.96
C CYS A 249 -9.38 -3.82 -12.18
N LYS A 250 -10.05 -4.75 -12.85
CA LYS A 250 -10.87 -5.77 -12.18
C LYS A 250 -10.04 -6.63 -11.23
N LEU A 251 -8.88 -7.11 -11.67
CA LEU A 251 -7.98 -7.90 -10.83
C LEU A 251 -7.46 -7.10 -9.63
N LEU A 252 -7.07 -5.85 -9.84
CA LEU A 252 -6.67 -4.94 -8.78
C LEU A 252 -7.79 -4.77 -7.74
N LYS A 253 -9.01 -4.48 -8.18
CA LYS A 253 -10.18 -4.36 -7.29
C LYS A 253 -10.41 -5.64 -6.47
N GLU A 254 -10.33 -6.80 -7.09
CA GLU A 254 -10.51 -8.09 -6.39
C GLU A 254 -9.48 -8.28 -5.27
N ARG A 255 -8.21 -7.89 -5.49
CA ARG A 255 -7.17 -7.91 -4.47
C ARG A 255 -7.41 -6.87 -3.35
N CYS A 256 -7.89 -5.68 -3.71
CA CYS A 256 -8.26 -4.67 -2.72
C CYS A 256 -9.47 -5.09 -1.87
N PHE A 257 -10.44 -5.78 -2.46
CA PHE A 257 -11.54 -6.39 -1.73
C PHE A 257 -11.06 -7.53 -0.82
N GLN A 258 -10.10 -8.33 -1.28
CA GLN A 258 -9.47 -9.38 -0.48
C GLN A 258 -8.82 -8.77 0.78
N LEU A 259 -8.06 -7.68 0.65
CA LEU A 259 -7.45 -6.97 1.79
C LEU A 259 -8.51 -6.49 2.78
N GLN A 260 -9.54 -5.81 2.31
CA GLN A 260 -10.61 -5.36 3.19
C GLN A 260 -11.27 -6.54 3.92
N CYS A 261 -11.69 -7.56 3.19
CA CYS A 261 -12.36 -8.73 3.78
C CYS A 261 -11.45 -9.48 4.75
N ALA A 262 -10.15 -9.52 4.47
CA ALA A 262 -9.20 -10.17 5.35
C ALA A 262 -9.09 -9.44 6.70
N TRP A 263 -9.11 -8.12 6.71
CA TRP A 263 -8.97 -7.35 7.95
C TRP A 263 -10.28 -7.20 8.71
N ASP A 264 -11.43 -7.01 8.04
CA ASP A 264 -12.73 -6.79 8.68
C ASP A 264 -13.56 -8.07 8.87
N GLY A 265 -13.09 -9.22 8.37
CA GLY A 265 -13.80 -10.48 8.44
C GLY A 265 -14.91 -10.64 7.39
N GLY A 266 -14.93 -9.79 6.38
CA GLY A 266 -15.89 -9.83 5.28
C GLY A 266 -17.26 -9.26 5.66
N VAL A 267 -17.27 -8.17 6.40
CA VAL A 267 -18.51 -7.46 6.83
C VAL A 267 -19.34 -7.05 5.61
N ASN A 268 -18.68 -6.60 4.53
CA ASN A 268 -19.37 -6.33 3.27
C ASN A 268 -19.60 -7.63 2.49
N SER A 269 -20.81 -8.17 2.59
CA SER A 269 -21.18 -9.46 1.98
C SER A 269 -21.08 -9.47 0.45
N ASN A 270 -21.27 -8.34 -0.22
CA ASN A 270 -21.15 -8.26 -1.68
C ASN A 270 -19.68 -8.41 -2.10
N ARG A 271 -18.78 -7.67 -1.45
CA ARG A 271 -17.34 -7.77 -1.70
C ARG A 271 -16.80 -9.15 -1.33
N LEU A 272 -17.23 -9.69 -0.20
CA LEU A 272 -16.89 -11.05 0.20
C LEU A 272 -17.32 -12.09 -0.83
N SER A 273 -18.49 -11.91 -1.45
CA SER A 273 -18.96 -12.81 -2.51
C SER A 273 -18.04 -12.74 -3.75
N ILE A 274 -17.55 -11.57 -4.10
CA ILE A 274 -16.60 -11.37 -5.21
C ILE A 274 -15.26 -12.05 -4.88
N VAL A 275 -14.73 -11.83 -3.69
CA VAL A 275 -13.47 -12.46 -3.21
C VAL A 275 -13.55 -13.98 -3.28
N LYS A 276 -14.66 -14.56 -2.80
CA LYS A 276 -14.90 -16.01 -2.87
C LYS A 276 -15.06 -16.51 -4.30
N ALA A 277 -15.76 -15.77 -5.15
CA ALA A 277 -15.94 -16.13 -6.55
C ALA A 277 -14.62 -16.10 -7.34
N ALA A 278 -13.71 -15.21 -6.95
CA ALA A 278 -12.34 -15.15 -7.49
C ALA A 278 -11.40 -16.23 -6.92
N GLY A 279 -11.88 -17.08 -5.99
CA GLY A 279 -11.07 -18.13 -5.36
C GLY A 279 -9.99 -17.61 -4.42
N LEU A 280 -10.13 -16.39 -3.89
CA LEU A 280 -9.15 -15.72 -3.04
C LEU A 280 -9.40 -16.05 -1.56
N ASP A 281 -8.33 -16.43 -0.87
CA ASP A 281 -8.34 -16.60 0.58
C ASP A 281 -8.37 -15.24 1.28
N TYR A 282 -9.07 -15.15 2.42
CA TYR A 282 -9.25 -13.91 3.16
C TYR A 282 -9.17 -14.10 4.68
N GLN A 283 -8.80 -15.27 5.15
CA GLN A 283 -8.71 -15.58 6.56
C GLN A 283 -7.34 -16.16 6.90
N THR A 284 -6.94 -16.02 8.15
CA THR A 284 -5.79 -16.74 8.68
C THR A 284 -6.02 -18.24 8.62
N GLU A 285 -4.97 -19.06 8.74
CA GLU A 285 -5.06 -20.52 8.80
C GLU A 285 -6.05 -21.04 9.86
N LYS A 286 -6.36 -20.21 10.86
CA LYS A 286 -7.32 -20.53 11.94
C LYS A 286 -8.73 -20.00 11.69
N GLY A 287 -8.98 -19.47 10.51
CA GLY A 287 -10.30 -18.96 10.11
C GLY A 287 -10.70 -17.64 10.78
N LEU A 288 -9.72 -16.87 11.26
CA LEU A 288 -9.95 -15.54 11.84
C LEU A 288 -9.72 -14.45 10.80
N SER A 289 -10.35 -13.29 11.01
CA SER A 289 -9.90 -12.07 10.35
C SER A 289 -8.53 -11.67 10.88
N TYR A 290 -7.76 -10.95 10.06
CA TYR A 290 -6.46 -10.41 10.50
C TYR A 290 -6.63 -9.37 11.61
N GLY A 291 -7.73 -8.60 11.58
CA GLY A 291 -8.07 -7.69 12.67
C GLY A 291 -8.29 -8.41 14.00
N ASP A 292 -9.10 -9.47 13.99
CA ASP A 292 -9.31 -10.30 15.17
C ASP A 292 -8.04 -11.00 15.63
N ASN A 293 -7.25 -11.53 14.69
CA ASN A 293 -6.01 -12.24 15.00
C ASN A 293 -4.99 -11.31 15.66
N LEU A 294 -4.91 -10.05 15.22
CA LEU A 294 -4.00 -9.06 15.78
C LEU A 294 -4.29 -8.75 17.25
N VAL A 295 -5.57 -8.67 17.63
CA VAL A 295 -5.98 -8.30 19.00
C VAL A 295 -6.14 -9.49 19.95
N LYS A 296 -6.12 -10.72 19.44
CA LYS A 296 -6.25 -11.94 20.29
C LYS A 296 -4.89 -12.43 20.75
N ALA A 297 -4.56 -12.18 22.01
CA ALA A 297 -3.33 -12.69 22.62
C ALA A 297 -3.27 -14.22 22.61
N GLY A 298 -2.08 -14.78 22.40
CA GLY A 298 -1.82 -16.22 22.51
C GLY A 298 -2.30 -17.07 21.33
N ILE A 299 -2.80 -16.49 20.26
CA ILE A 299 -3.07 -17.20 19.02
C ILE A 299 -1.76 -17.26 18.24
N SER A 300 -1.12 -18.45 18.27
CA SER A 300 0.05 -18.70 17.45
C SER A 300 -0.37 -19.19 16.05
N GLY A 301 0.41 -18.93 15.03
CA GLY A 301 0.29 -19.58 13.74
C GLY A 301 -0.04 -18.68 12.56
N SER A 302 0.03 -17.36 12.73
CA SER A 302 0.16 -16.44 11.63
C SER A 302 1.51 -15.73 11.74
N ASN A 303 2.25 -15.61 10.63
CA ASN A 303 3.48 -14.83 10.58
C ASN A 303 3.25 -13.33 10.83
N SER A 304 2.00 -12.93 10.88
CA SER A 304 1.50 -11.57 10.98
C SER A 304 0.95 -11.20 12.36
N THR A 305 1.07 -12.07 13.35
CA THR A 305 0.76 -11.71 14.76
C THR A 305 1.93 -10.96 15.37
N PHE A 306 1.64 -9.82 15.93
CA PHE A 306 2.58 -9.10 16.79
C PHE A 306 2.81 -9.82 18.11
#